data_37e321e94d051002f0d7ef52dcd10fa3
#
_entry.id   37e321e94d051002f0d7ef52dcd10fa3
#
_cell.length_a   1.000
_cell.length_b   1.000
_cell.length_c   1.000
_cell.angle_alpha   90.00
_cell.angle_beta   90.00
_cell.angle_gamma   90.00
#
_symmetry.space_group_name_H-M   'P 1'
#
loop_
_entity.id
_entity.type
_entity.pdbx_description
1 polymer ?
#
loop_
_entity_poly.entity_id
_entity_poly.type
_entity_poly.pdbx_seq_one_letter_code
_entity_poly.pdbx_strand_id
1 'polypeptide(L)'
;MTSEIRKEVVNDIKEFCKKFGINQVINEEKRDEISAEQYEKLKFPLVFYNMYIEDAGNPIPFGNDKYCYDEEIQVLLTLESREKHDDFDMLYMFLANTNATNDYFNDRKHQRKIRKVYKIQETPFNFMGRKYYKQVLQFSYFAEHYINKDFREE
;
A
#
# COMPACT_ATOMS: atom_id res chain seq x y z
N MET A 1 13.61 5.59 3.36
CA MET A 1 13.14 4.46 2.53
C MET A 1 13.88 4.46 1.21
N THR A 2 14.38 3.30 0.79
CA THR A 2 15.05 3.20 -0.49
C THR A 2 14.04 3.28 -1.63
N SER A 3 14.43 3.83 -2.76
CA SER A 3 13.54 3.91 -3.93
C SER A 3 13.15 2.52 -4.45
N GLU A 4 14.00 1.53 -4.26
CA GLU A 4 13.72 0.14 -4.65
C GLU A 4 12.59 -0.46 -3.81
N ILE A 5 12.64 -0.30 -2.47
CA ILE A 5 11.59 -0.81 -1.59
C ILE A 5 10.27 -0.08 -1.85
N ARG A 6 10.32 1.22 -2.11
CA ARG A 6 9.11 1.97 -2.47
C ARG A 6 8.44 1.38 -3.70
N LYS A 7 9.22 1.06 -4.72
CA LYS A 7 8.70 0.41 -5.94
C LYS A 7 8.13 -0.97 -5.65
N GLU A 8 8.79 -1.74 -4.81
CA GLU A 8 8.31 -3.07 -4.40
C GLU A 8 6.98 -2.97 -3.66
N VAL A 9 6.82 -2.02 -2.75
CA VAL A 9 5.55 -1.80 -2.04
C VAL A 9 4.44 -1.44 -3.01
N VAL A 10 4.70 -0.57 -3.97
CA VAL A 10 3.71 -0.22 -5.00
C VAL A 10 3.32 -1.45 -5.82
N ASN A 11 4.29 -2.29 -6.20
CA ASN A 11 4.01 -3.52 -6.93
C ASN A 11 3.20 -4.51 -6.09
N ASP A 12 3.50 -4.62 -4.79
CA ASP A 12 2.70 -5.44 -3.86
C ASP A 12 1.24 -4.99 -3.85
N ILE A 13 1.02 -3.68 -3.73
CA ILE A 13 -0.34 -3.11 -3.72
C ILE A 13 -1.07 -3.46 -5.02
N LYS A 14 -0.40 -3.33 -6.16
CA LYS A 14 -0.98 -3.66 -7.46
C LYS A 14 -1.34 -5.15 -7.55
N GLU A 15 -0.47 -6.04 -7.08
CA GLU A 15 -0.72 -7.47 -7.10
C GLU A 15 -1.88 -7.86 -6.17
N PHE A 16 -1.91 -7.28 -4.95
CA PHE A 16 -3.00 -7.53 -4.02
C PHE A 16 -4.34 -7.08 -4.59
N CYS A 17 -4.38 -5.88 -5.15
CA CYS A 17 -5.60 -5.35 -5.75
C CYS A 17 -6.08 -6.18 -6.93
N LYS A 18 -5.17 -6.59 -7.80
CA LYS A 18 -5.50 -7.45 -8.94
C LYS A 18 -6.09 -8.79 -8.49
N LYS A 19 -5.55 -9.36 -7.42
CA LYS A 19 -6.03 -10.63 -6.87
C LYS A 19 -7.50 -10.56 -6.46
N PHE A 20 -7.96 -9.41 -5.98
CA PHE A 20 -9.32 -9.22 -5.47
C PHE A 20 -10.21 -8.39 -6.39
N GLY A 21 -9.91 -8.36 -7.67
CA GLY A 21 -10.80 -7.78 -8.67
C GLY A 21 -10.82 -6.26 -8.73
N ILE A 22 -9.83 -5.59 -8.14
CA ILE A 22 -9.71 -4.14 -8.23
C ILE A 22 -9.00 -3.80 -9.54
N ASN A 23 -9.69 -3.05 -10.41
CA ASN A 23 -9.28 -2.88 -11.80
C ASN A 23 -8.17 -1.85 -12.01
N GLN A 24 -8.01 -0.91 -11.09
CA GLN A 24 -7.06 0.19 -11.29
C GLN A 24 -6.47 0.65 -9.97
N VAL A 25 -5.16 0.91 -9.96
CA VAL A 25 -4.42 1.41 -8.80
C VAL A 25 -3.72 2.69 -9.20
N ILE A 26 -4.02 3.78 -8.51
CA ILE A 26 -3.56 5.13 -8.87
C ILE A 26 -2.88 5.77 -7.66
N ASN A 27 -1.75 6.43 -7.87
CA ASN A 27 -1.11 7.22 -6.84
C ASN A 27 -2.01 8.41 -6.46
N GLU A 28 -2.28 8.59 -5.17
CA GLU A 28 -3.13 9.68 -4.66
C GLU A 28 -2.62 11.06 -5.10
N GLU A 29 -1.31 11.23 -5.26
CA GLU A 29 -0.72 12.49 -5.72
C GLU A 29 -1.22 12.90 -7.11
N LYS A 30 -1.72 11.95 -7.91
CA LYS A 30 -2.25 12.21 -9.24
C LYS A 30 -3.74 12.55 -9.25
N ARG A 31 -4.41 12.51 -8.10
CA ARG A 31 -5.85 12.77 -8.03
C ARG A 31 -6.22 14.13 -8.62
N ASP A 32 -5.44 15.16 -8.30
CA ASP A 32 -5.70 16.52 -8.76
C ASP A 32 -5.51 16.70 -10.28
N GLU A 33 -4.80 15.78 -10.92
CA GLU A 33 -4.59 15.77 -12.36
C GLU A 33 -5.77 15.13 -13.13
N ILE A 34 -6.69 14.49 -12.41
CA ILE A 34 -7.83 13.79 -13.00
C ILE A 34 -9.02 14.71 -13.01
N SER A 35 -9.52 15.07 -14.21
CA SER A 35 -10.72 15.87 -14.35
C SER A 35 -11.97 15.06 -13.97
N ALA A 36 -13.09 15.75 -13.73
CA ALA A 36 -14.36 15.09 -13.43
C ALA A 36 -14.77 14.11 -14.55
N GLU A 37 -14.58 14.51 -15.80
CA GLU A 37 -14.90 13.65 -16.95
C GLU A 37 -13.99 12.42 -17.01
N GLN A 38 -12.71 12.60 -16.75
CA GLN A 38 -11.74 11.49 -16.68
C GLN A 38 -12.09 10.53 -15.56
N TYR A 39 -12.48 11.06 -14.39
CA TYR A 39 -12.86 10.23 -13.25
C TYR A 39 -14.02 9.30 -13.57
N GLU A 40 -15.04 9.81 -14.24
CA GLU A 40 -16.22 9.01 -14.63
C GLU A 40 -15.86 7.86 -15.58
N LYS A 41 -14.79 8.02 -16.35
CA LYS A 41 -14.32 7.02 -17.32
C LYS A 41 -13.33 6.02 -16.73
N LEU A 42 -12.92 6.17 -15.48
CA LEU A 42 -12.01 5.24 -14.85
C LEU A 42 -12.67 3.86 -14.67
N LYS A 43 -11.82 2.84 -14.58
CA LYS A 43 -12.27 1.46 -14.40
C LYS A 43 -12.50 1.18 -12.92
N PHE A 44 -13.76 1.15 -12.51
CA PHE A 44 -14.14 0.81 -11.13
C PHE A 44 -14.30 -0.70 -10.96
N PRO A 45 -14.10 -1.25 -9.76
CA PRO A 45 -13.59 -0.58 -8.57
C PRO A 45 -12.11 -0.23 -8.71
N LEU A 46 -11.70 0.86 -8.05
CA LEU A 46 -10.33 1.32 -8.11
C LEU A 46 -9.81 1.73 -6.73
N VAL A 47 -8.49 1.88 -6.63
CA VAL A 47 -7.81 2.28 -5.42
C VAL A 47 -6.90 3.47 -5.70
N PHE A 48 -6.97 4.47 -4.83
CA PHE A 48 -5.93 5.48 -4.70
C PHE A 48 -5.04 5.10 -3.52
N TYR A 49 -3.73 5.07 -3.72
CA TYR A 49 -2.81 4.72 -2.65
C TYR A 49 -1.93 5.89 -2.25
N ASN A 50 -1.57 5.91 -0.98
CA ASN A 50 -0.65 6.88 -0.42
C ASN A 50 0.28 6.19 0.58
N MET A 51 1.54 6.64 0.65
CA MET A 51 2.54 6.05 1.53
C MET A 51 3.24 7.14 2.33
N TYR A 52 3.39 6.88 3.63
CA TYR A 52 4.07 7.79 4.55
C TYR A 52 5.13 7.03 5.34
N ILE A 53 6.24 7.69 5.63
CA ILE A 53 7.21 7.17 6.59
C ILE A 53 6.71 7.59 7.97
N GLU A 54 6.39 6.63 8.85
CA GLU A 54 5.99 6.94 10.23
C GLU A 54 7.18 7.01 11.16
N ASP A 55 8.14 6.08 10.99
CA ASP A 55 9.30 5.99 11.86
C ASP A 55 10.45 5.34 11.09
N ALA A 56 11.64 5.91 11.26
CA ALA A 56 12.87 5.33 10.76
C ALA A 56 13.83 5.20 11.92
N GLY A 57 14.17 3.98 12.29
CA GLY A 57 15.12 3.71 13.36
C GLY A 57 16.52 4.22 13.03
N ASN A 58 17.30 4.51 14.06
CA ASN A 58 18.70 4.87 13.87
C ASN A 58 19.50 3.68 13.37
N PRO A 59 20.42 3.89 12.42
CA PRO A 59 21.29 2.80 11.96
C PRO A 59 22.16 2.26 13.10
N ILE A 60 22.23 0.94 13.18
CA ILE A 60 23.10 0.23 14.12
C ILE A 60 24.11 -0.62 13.35
N PRO A 61 25.32 -0.84 13.88
CA PRO A 61 26.28 -1.70 13.21
C PRO A 61 25.74 -3.11 13.01
N PHE A 62 25.96 -3.64 11.81
CA PHE A 62 25.59 -5.01 11.44
C PHE A 62 26.77 -5.66 10.71
N GLY A 63 27.55 -6.45 11.42
CA GLY A 63 28.79 -6.98 10.89
C GLY A 63 29.88 -5.91 10.77
N ASN A 64 30.90 -6.18 9.94
CA ASN A 64 32.09 -5.32 9.84
C ASN A 64 31.96 -4.21 8.79
N ASP A 65 30.99 -4.30 7.89
CA ASP A 65 30.91 -3.45 6.71
C ASP A 65 29.56 -2.82 6.45
N LYS A 66 28.57 -3.04 7.35
CA LYS A 66 27.21 -2.57 7.15
C LYS A 66 26.59 -1.97 8.39
N TYR A 67 25.57 -1.15 8.15
CA TYR A 67 24.59 -0.70 9.16
C TYR A 67 23.22 -1.24 8.81
N CYS A 68 22.42 -1.48 9.83
CA CYS A 68 21.02 -1.91 9.69
C CYS A 68 20.10 -0.92 10.39
N TYR A 69 18.96 -0.62 9.80
CA TYR A 69 17.91 0.16 10.44
C TYR A 69 16.54 -0.35 10.01
N ASP A 70 15.55 -0.15 10.90
CA ASP A 70 14.17 -0.52 10.63
C ASP A 70 13.37 0.71 10.22
N GLU A 71 12.37 0.50 9.38
CA GLU A 71 11.48 1.56 8.92
C GLU A 71 10.05 1.07 8.93
N GLU A 72 9.13 1.89 9.47
CA GLU A 72 7.71 1.66 9.37
C GLU A 72 7.13 2.58 8.31
N ILE A 73 6.49 1.99 7.30
CA ILE A 73 5.88 2.70 6.19
C ILE A 73 4.37 2.53 6.28
N GLN A 74 3.64 3.61 6.52
CA GLN A 74 2.19 3.57 6.55
C GLN A 74 1.64 3.66 5.12
N VAL A 75 0.69 2.78 4.80
CA VAL A 75 -0.01 2.77 3.53
C VAL A 75 -1.49 3.05 3.77
N LEU A 76 -2.03 3.97 3.00
CA LEU A 76 -3.46 4.24 2.95
C LEU A 76 -3.98 3.87 1.57
N LEU A 77 -5.01 3.01 1.53
CA LEU A 77 -5.71 2.66 0.31
C LEU A 77 -7.13 3.21 0.40
N THR A 78 -7.45 4.12 -0.51
CA THR A 78 -8.80 4.63 -0.66
C THR A 78 -9.47 3.89 -1.81
N LEU A 79 -10.40 3.02 -1.47
CA LEU A 79 -11.11 2.18 -2.43
C LEU A 79 -12.38 2.92 -2.83
N GLU A 80 -12.60 3.07 -4.14
CA GLU A 80 -13.77 3.77 -4.68
C GLU A 80 -14.46 2.88 -5.69
N SER A 81 -15.79 2.82 -5.61
CA SER A 81 -16.60 1.99 -6.50
C SER A 81 -17.96 2.63 -6.74
N ARG A 82 -18.63 2.19 -7.81
CA ARG A 82 -20.01 2.64 -8.14
C ARG A 82 -21.05 1.84 -7.38
N GLU A 83 -20.68 0.66 -6.87
CA GLU A 83 -21.54 -0.24 -6.12
C GLU A 83 -20.82 -0.73 -4.88
N LYS A 84 -21.56 -1.21 -3.89
CA LYS A 84 -20.94 -1.90 -2.75
C LYS A 84 -20.18 -3.11 -3.26
N HIS A 85 -18.96 -3.33 -2.75
CA HIS A 85 -18.06 -4.33 -3.29
C HIS A 85 -17.45 -5.19 -2.20
N ASP A 86 -17.80 -6.48 -2.20
CA ASP A 86 -17.34 -7.43 -1.19
C ASP A 86 -15.84 -7.75 -1.31
N ASP A 87 -15.26 -7.54 -2.49
CA ASP A 87 -13.83 -7.81 -2.71
C ASP A 87 -12.93 -6.92 -1.84
N PHE A 88 -13.44 -5.77 -1.41
CA PHE A 88 -12.71 -4.92 -0.47
C PHE A 88 -12.58 -5.60 0.90
N ASP A 89 -13.60 -6.31 1.33
CA ASP A 89 -13.54 -7.07 2.57
C ASP A 89 -12.55 -8.24 2.45
N MET A 90 -12.48 -8.87 1.30
CA MET A 90 -11.51 -9.93 1.05
C MET A 90 -10.08 -9.40 1.06
N LEU A 91 -9.84 -8.23 0.46
CA LEU A 91 -8.54 -7.59 0.52
C LEU A 91 -8.15 -7.29 1.97
N TYR A 92 -9.06 -6.73 2.77
CA TYR A 92 -8.82 -6.48 4.19
C TYR A 92 -8.46 -7.78 4.92
N MET A 93 -9.23 -8.83 4.74
CA MET A 93 -8.99 -10.11 5.39
C MET A 93 -7.64 -10.71 5.01
N PHE A 94 -7.24 -10.58 3.75
CA PHE A 94 -5.92 -11.02 3.29
C PHE A 94 -4.80 -10.22 3.99
N LEU A 95 -4.90 -8.90 3.99
CA LEU A 95 -3.88 -8.04 4.60
C LEU A 95 -3.77 -8.27 6.11
N ALA A 96 -4.88 -8.55 6.78
CA ALA A 96 -4.90 -8.82 8.21
C ALA A 96 -4.42 -10.22 8.57
N ASN A 97 -4.30 -11.12 7.59
CA ASN A 97 -3.87 -12.49 7.81
C ASN A 97 -2.34 -12.59 7.71
N THR A 98 -1.69 -12.68 8.88
CA THR A 98 -0.23 -12.72 8.97
C THR A 98 0.37 -13.89 8.19
N ASN A 99 -0.26 -15.06 8.22
CA ASN A 99 0.26 -16.22 7.50
C ASN A 99 0.20 -16.02 5.99
N ALA A 100 -0.91 -15.48 5.48
CA ALA A 100 -1.07 -15.23 4.05
C ALA A 100 -0.05 -14.20 3.53
N THR A 101 0.14 -13.10 4.27
CA THR A 101 1.10 -12.07 3.88
C THR A 101 2.54 -12.54 4.03
N ASN A 102 2.88 -13.31 5.07
CA ASN A 102 4.20 -13.88 5.22
C ASN A 102 4.54 -14.84 4.09
N ASP A 103 3.59 -15.69 3.68
CA ASP A 103 3.79 -16.58 2.53
C ASP A 103 4.05 -15.77 1.25
N TYR A 104 3.33 -14.68 1.05
CA TYR A 104 3.57 -13.80 -0.09
C TYR A 104 4.99 -13.24 -0.10
N PHE A 105 5.54 -12.84 1.05
CA PHE A 105 6.85 -12.23 1.14
C PHE A 105 8.01 -13.24 1.26
N ASN A 106 7.73 -14.52 1.36
CA ASN A 106 8.73 -15.54 1.69
C ASN A 106 9.92 -15.55 0.72
N ASP A 107 9.67 -15.37 -0.57
CA ASP A 107 10.69 -15.40 -1.63
C ASP A 107 11.08 -14.01 -2.14
N ARG A 108 10.69 -12.96 -1.45
CA ARG A 108 11.00 -11.59 -1.88
C ARG A 108 12.39 -11.18 -1.43
N LYS A 109 13.05 -10.36 -2.28
CA LYS A 109 14.42 -9.87 -2.03
C LYS A 109 14.53 -9.12 -0.70
N HIS A 110 13.57 -8.25 -0.41
CA HIS A 110 13.50 -7.51 0.84
C HIS A 110 12.35 -8.03 1.67
N GLN A 111 12.68 -8.62 2.82
CA GLN A 111 11.67 -9.13 3.74
C GLN A 111 10.86 -7.98 4.33
N ARG A 112 9.56 -8.11 4.25
CA ARG A 112 8.61 -7.11 4.75
C ARG A 112 7.52 -7.81 5.54
N LYS A 113 6.96 -7.09 6.50
CA LYS A 113 5.82 -7.58 7.29
C LYS A 113 4.73 -6.53 7.28
N ILE A 114 3.50 -6.99 7.21
CA ILE A 114 2.33 -6.11 7.30
C ILE A 114 1.72 -6.25 8.68
N ARG A 115 1.45 -5.12 9.31
CA ARG A 115 0.86 -5.02 10.64
C ARG A 115 -0.09 -3.82 10.70
N LYS A 116 -0.82 -3.71 11.80
CA LYS A 116 -1.68 -2.56 12.08
C LYS A 116 -2.70 -2.32 10.97
N VAL A 117 -3.42 -3.38 10.59
CA VAL A 117 -4.40 -3.31 9.50
C VAL A 117 -5.73 -2.84 10.05
N TYR A 118 -6.23 -1.72 9.52
CA TYR A 118 -7.49 -1.12 9.93
C TYR A 118 -8.37 -0.88 8.72
N LYS A 119 -9.66 -1.11 8.89
CA LYS A 119 -10.67 -0.84 7.86
C LYS A 119 -11.65 0.21 8.39
N ILE A 120 -11.82 1.29 7.64
CA ILE A 120 -12.82 2.30 7.92
C ILE A 120 -14.10 1.92 7.18
N GLN A 121 -15.23 2.03 7.87
CA GLN A 121 -16.52 1.66 7.33
C GLN A 121 -16.79 2.36 5.98
N GLU A 122 -17.44 1.64 5.08
CA GLU A 122 -17.81 2.13 3.77
C GLU A 122 -18.75 3.34 3.87
N THR A 123 -18.41 4.41 3.16
CA THR A 123 -19.16 5.66 3.17
C THR A 123 -19.65 5.98 1.76
N PRO A 124 -20.94 6.22 1.55
CA PRO A 124 -21.42 6.70 0.25
C PRO A 124 -21.02 8.16 0.04
N PHE A 125 -20.77 8.53 -1.22
CA PHE A 125 -20.57 9.92 -1.61
C PHE A 125 -21.16 10.16 -2.98
N ASN A 126 -21.53 11.43 -3.27
CA ASN A 126 -22.06 11.81 -4.57
C ASN A 126 -21.01 12.61 -5.34
N PHE A 127 -20.84 12.27 -6.61
CA PHE A 127 -19.96 12.99 -7.50
C PHE A 127 -20.62 13.09 -8.88
N MET A 128 -20.76 14.32 -9.40
CA MET A 128 -21.39 14.57 -10.70
C MET A 128 -22.76 13.92 -10.84
N GLY A 129 -23.56 13.97 -9.78
CA GLY A 129 -24.92 13.43 -9.78
C GLY A 129 -25.01 11.91 -9.66
N ARG A 130 -23.87 11.23 -9.52
CA ARG A 130 -23.82 9.78 -9.32
C ARG A 130 -23.40 9.43 -7.91
N LYS A 131 -23.92 8.32 -7.40
CA LYS A 131 -23.55 7.76 -6.10
C LYS A 131 -22.38 6.82 -6.24
N TYR A 132 -21.38 7.00 -5.39
CA TYR A 132 -20.22 6.14 -5.27
C TYR A 132 -20.06 5.68 -3.83
N TYR A 133 -19.23 4.68 -3.63
CA TYR A 133 -18.89 4.18 -2.31
C TYR A 133 -17.39 4.28 -2.10
N LYS A 134 -16.99 4.68 -0.89
CA LYS A 134 -15.61 4.89 -0.50
C LYS A 134 -15.32 4.10 0.76
N GLN A 135 -14.21 3.38 0.75
CA GLN A 135 -13.70 2.67 1.91
C GLN A 135 -12.21 2.92 2.03
N VAL A 136 -11.73 3.05 3.26
CA VAL A 136 -10.30 3.28 3.52
C VAL A 136 -9.73 2.09 4.26
N LEU A 137 -8.64 1.54 3.76
CA LEU A 137 -7.80 0.58 4.46
C LEU A 137 -6.48 1.25 4.81
N GLN A 138 -6.04 1.03 6.05
CA GLN A 138 -4.76 1.53 6.54
C GLN A 138 -3.96 0.35 7.06
N PHE A 139 -2.70 0.28 6.68
CA PHE A 139 -1.79 -0.74 7.23
C PHE A 139 -0.36 -0.23 7.17
N SER A 140 0.52 -0.92 7.91
CA SER A 140 1.93 -0.55 7.98
C SER A 140 2.80 -1.69 7.46
N TYR A 141 3.81 -1.33 6.67
CA TYR A 141 4.92 -2.18 6.33
C TYR A 141 6.05 -1.95 7.31
N PHE A 142 6.64 -3.04 7.77
CA PHE A 142 7.88 -3.01 8.54
C PHE A 142 8.98 -3.62 7.67
N ALA A 143 9.99 -2.84 7.38
CA ALA A 143 11.08 -3.26 6.50
C ALA A 143 12.43 -3.01 7.16
N GLU A 144 13.36 -3.94 6.96
CA GLU A 144 14.76 -3.77 7.36
C GLU A 144 15.55 -3.25 6.17
N HIS A 145 16.40 -2.27 6.45
CA HIS A 145 17.29 -1.69 5.46
C HIS A 145 18.74 -1.91 5.87
N TYR A 146 19.59 -2.14 4.88
CA TYR A 146 21.04 -2.29 5.08
C TYR A 146 21.75 -1.22 4.27
N ILE A 147 22.74 -0.59 4.91
CA ILE A 147 23.55 0.46 4.31
C ILE A 147 25.01 0.05 4.46
N ASN A 148 25.80 0.16 3.38
CA ASN A 148 27.24 -0.04 3.45
C ASN A 148 27.91 1.06 4.30
N LYS A 149 29.11 0.81 4.81
CA LYS A 149 29.84 1.79 5.61
C LYS A 149 30.14 3.11 4.88
N ASP A 150 30.11 3.09 3.54
CA ASP A 150 30.25 4.30 2.74
C ASP A 150 28.90 5.03 2.55
N PHE A 151 27.86 4.60 3.24
CA PHE A 151 26.49 5.14 3.21
C PHE A 151 25.80 5.00 1.85
N ARG A 152 26.11 3.94 1.13
CA ARG A 152 25.36 3.57 -0.08
C ARG A 152 24.34 2.49 0.22
N GLU A 153 23.17 2.63 -0.37
CA GLU A 153 22.13 1.60 -0.30
C GLU A 153 22.56 0.33 -1.05
N GLU A 154 22.16 -0.79 -0.52
CA GLU A 154 22.33 -2.07 -1.18
C GLU A 154 21.27 -2.33 -2.26
#